data_3d0814601fc74bf6a148f6d75de3a1d7
#
_entry.id   3d0814601fc74bf6a148f6d75de3a1d7
#
_cell.length_a   1.000
_cell.length_b   1.000
_cell.length_c   1.000
_cell.angle_alpha   90.00
_cell.angle_beta   90.00
_cell.angle_gamma   90.00
#
_symmetry.space_group_name_H-M   'P 1'
#
loop_
_entity.id
_entity.type
_entity.pdbx_description
1 polymer ?
#
loop_
_entity_poly.entity_id
_entity_poly.type
_entity_poly.pdbx_seq_one_letter_code
_entity_poly.pdbx_strand_id
1 'polypeptide(L)'
;MSTAAGTILTGKRRWFALIPVALGVAMIILDATVVNVVLPTLIKEVGLTTTDAEWVTAAYSLTFASLLIVAGRLADRFGRRLIFVIGLVVFVVSSVLVAMSDSPVSIIGARALQGVGAAMILPSSLSILNSVFVGKSRAAAFAVWGATIGGMAAMGPLVGGWLTTDFSWHWAFLINVPIGVVVLIGALVFVPETKDKASANGADVLGILFSTLGLLGVVFALIEGQRYGWVIATQEFTAGPITWSAGAISIVFVSLIVGVASLVALLFVERSRVASGKAVIFDLRLFKIRSFAAGNVVALVVSLGEFGLLFTLPLFLQSVRAYTALETGVILLALAVGSFVASGAGAAMAQRIGPVRVLQIGMALEALGIIGLGFAISTTVGGWGLVPWLFLYGLGVGFATAQLTGVILSETPVAQSGQASAMQSTSRQVGAAIGTAILGTTLLLGLGHFVNKDLQEAGVPSAQAEQITQVVASSAGQAIPGLGDPVIVEAASQGFSSATKTVSLVAAIFVTLGLLASFLLPRNAARIRAEGYEPPKG
;
A
#
# COMPACT_ATOMS: atom_id res chain seq x y z
N MET A 1 -17.02 -38.02 -23.11
CA MET A 1 -16.47 -38.00 -21.74
C MET A 1 -14.97 -37.90 -21.84
N SER A 2 -14.40 -36.71 -21.84
CA SER A 2 -12.97 -36.48 -21.68
C SER A 2 -12.81 -35.37 -20.68
N THR A 3 -12.52 -35.75 -19.45
CA THR A 3 -12.12 -34.85 -18.38
C THR A 3 -10.73 -34.30 -18.72
N ALA A 4 -10.66 -33.06 -19.18
CA ALA A 4 -9.41 -32.33 -19.21
C ALA A 4 -8.98 -32.08 -17.75
N ALA A 5 -8.43 -33.13 -17.10
CA ALA A 5 -7.70 -33.03 -15.86
C ALA A 5 -6.48 -32.14 -16.15
N GLY A 6 -6.46 -30.91 -15.62
CA GLY A 6 -5.28 -30.07 -15.66
C GLY A 6 -4.09 -30.89 -15.18
N THR A 7 -3.00 -30.84 -15.94
CA THR A 7 -1.79 -31.62 -15.68
C THR A 7 -1.29 -31.28 -14.28
N ILE A 8 -1.55 -32.17 -13.29
CA ILE A 8 -1.02 -32.01 -11.95
C ILE A 8 0.49 -32.15 -12.08
N LEU A 9 1.21 -31.04 -11.91
CA LEU A 9 2.66 -31.07 -11.90
C LEU A 9 3.14 -31.91 -10.71
N THR A 10 3.84 -33.00 -11.01
CA THR A 10 4.41 -33.89 -10.00
C THR A 10 5.92 -33.67 -9.85
N GLY A 11 6.46 -33.99 -8.69
CA GLY A 11 7.91 -33.95 -8.46
C GLY A 11 8.52 -32.54 -8.49
N LYS A 12 9.72 -32.40 -9.08
CA LYS A 12 10.50 -31.15 -9.13
C LYS A 12 9.87 -30.07 -10.03
N ARG A 13 9.07 -30.44 -11.06
CA ARG A 13 8.47 -29.50 -12.01
C ARG A 13 7.56 -28.45 -11.34
N ARG A 14 6.84 -28.79 -10.26
CA ARG A 14 6.01 -27.82 -9.53
C ARG A 14 6.82 -26.67 -8.90
N TRP A 15 8.06 -26.95 -8.48
CA TRP A 15 8.93 -25.92 -7.89
C TRP A 15 9.44 -24.92 -8.92
N PHE A 16 9.61 -25.35 -10.19
CA PHE A 16 9.91 -24.43 -11.30
C PHE A 16 8.74 -23.47 -11.58
N ALA A 17 7.49 -23.89 -11.36
CA ALA A 17 6.33 -23.01 -11.48
C ALA A 17 6.27 -21.94 -10.34
N LEU A 18 6.84 -22.23 -9.16
CA LEU A 18 6.91 -21.27 -8.06
C LEU A 18 7.80 -20.07 -8.39
N ILE A 19 8.90 -20.26 -9.12
CA ILE A 19 9.89 -19.22 -9.41
C ILE A 19 9.24 -18.00 -10.13
N PRO A 20 8.61 -18.14 -11.31
CA PRO A 20 7.99 -17.01 -11.99
C PRO A 20 6.84 -16.40 -11.19
N VAL A 21 6.08 -17.20 -10.44
CA VAL A 21 4.99 -16.70 -9.59
C VAL A 21 5.53 -15.84 -8.45
N ALA A 22 6.60 -16.29 -7.77
CA ALA A 22 7.24 -15.54 -6.70
C ALA A 22 7.93 -14.28 -7.23
N LEU A 23 8.65 -14.36 -8.37
CA LEU A 23 9.28 -13.19 -9.00
C LEU A 23 8.26 -12.15 -9.48
N GLY A 24 7.10 -12.56 -10.00
CA GLY A 24 6.03 -11.63 -10.38
C GLY A 24 5.48 -10.86 -9.17
N VAL A 25 5.32 -11.54 -8.02
CA VAL A 25 4.95 -10.88 -6.77
C VAL A 25 6.08 -10.01 -6.22
N ALA A 26 7.33 -10.49 -6.31
CA ALA A 26 8.53 -9.71 -5.96
C ALA A 26 8.55 -8.36 -6.68
N MET A 27 8.28 -8.37 -7.99
CA MET A 27 8.29 -7.19 -8.85
C MET A 27 7.25 -6.15 -8.40
N ILE A 28 6.00 -6.54 -8.14
CA ILE A 28 4.96 -5.60 -7.72
C ILE A 28 5.21 -5.01 -6.32
N ILE A 29 5.80 -5.78 -5.41
CA ILE A 29 6.14 -5.32 -4.06
C ILE A 29 7.36 -4.39 -4.09
N LEU A 30 8.38 -4.75 -4.87
CA LEU A 30 9.56 -3.91 -5.08
C LEU A 30 9.14 -2.54 -5.63
N ASP A 31 8.34 -2.52 -6.72
CA ASP A 31 7.84 -1.30 -7.35
C ASP A 31 7.04 -0.41 -6.38
N ALA A 32 6.18 -1.01 -5.57
CA ALA A 32 5.39 -0.27 -4.57
C ALA A 32 6.26 0.42 -3.51
N THR A 33 7.42 -0.13 -3.18
CA THR A 33 8.31 0.39 -2.13
C THR A 33 9.43 1.28 -2.68
N VAL A 34 9.90 1.01 -3.90
CA VAL A 34 10.89 1.84 -4.63
C VAL A 34 10.39 3.27 -4.78
N VAL A 35 9.12 3.46 -5.13
CA VAL A 35 8.54 4.78 -5.40
C VAL A 35 8.73 5.76 -4.24
N ASN A 36 8.65 5.28 -2.99
CA ASN A 36 8.79 6.15 -1.81
C ASN A 36 10.15 6.86 -1.75
N VAL A 37 11.23 6.21 -2.19
CA VAL A 37 12.59 6.80 -2.19
C VAL A 37 12.83 7.66 -3.43
N VAL A 38 12.15 7.35 -4.52
CA VAL A 38 12.24 8.07 -5.80
C VAL A 38 11.42 9.36 -5.81
N LEU A 39 10.34 9.44 -5.00
CA LEU A 39 9.43 10.59 -4.96
C LEU A 39 10.13 11.94 -4.85
N PRO A 40 11.09 12.17 -3.94
CA PRO A 40 11.79 13.45 -3.84
C PRO A 40 12.49 13.84 -5.14
N THR A 41 13.08 12.87 -5.83
CA THR A 41 13.72 13.09 -7.14
C THR A 41 12.69 13.43 -8.21
N LEU A 42 11.54 12.75 -8.24
CA LEU A 42 10.42 13.06 -9.14
C LEU A 42 9.89 14.49 -8.91
N ILE A 43 9.73 14.90 -7.65
CA ILE A 43 9.31 16.26 -7.29
C ILE A 43 10.28 17.27 -7.88
N LYS A 44 11.59 17.02 -7.73
CA LYS A 44 12.64 17.94 -8.20
C LYS A 44 12.78 17.96 -9.72
N GLU A 45 12.80 16.82 -10.39
CA GLU A 45 13.13 16.69 -11.82
C GLU A 45 11.92 16.86 -12.73
N VAL A 46 10.74 16.39 -12.31
CA VAL A 46 9.50 16.48 -13.09
C VAL A 46 8.66 17.72 -12.68
N GLY A 47 8.99 18.31 -11.52
CA GLY A 47 8.24 19.46 -11.00
C GLY A 47 6.90 19.07 -10.38
N LEU A 48 6.82 17.88 -9.73
CA LEU A 48 5.62 17.46 -9.04
C LEU A 48 5.35 18.36 -7.82
N THR A 49 4.09 18.66 -7.57
CA THR A 49 3.65 19.19 -6.28
C THR A 49 3.56 18.08 -5.23
N THR A 50 3.40 18.45 -3.95
CA THR A 50 3.15 17.47 -2.88
C THR A 50 1.89 16.66 -3.16
N THR A 51 0.82 17.32 -3.64
CA THR A 51 -0.43 16.66 -4.03
C THR A 51 -0.22 15.67 -5.20
N ASP A 52 0.59 16.03 -6.19
CA ASP A 52 0.93 15.11 -7.29
C ASP A 52 1.70 13.89 -6.76
N ALA A 53 2.63 14.08 -5.81
CA ALA A 53 3.38 12.99 -5.17
C ALA A 53 2.47 12.04 -4.37
N GLU A 54 1.46 12.59 -3.67
CA GLU A 54 0.40 11.80 -3.03
C GLU A 54 -0.36 10.96 -4.06
N TRP A 55 -0.74 11.55 -5.19
CA TRP A 55 -1.43 10.86 -6.27
C TRP A 55 -0.57 9.78 -6.94
N VAL A 56 0.72 9.98 -7.12
CA VAL A 56 1.64 8.96 -7.66
C VAL A 56 1.57 7.66 -6.84
N THR A 57 1.46 7.77 -5.52
CA THR A 57 1.35 6.61 -4.62
C THR A 57 -0.10 6.12 -4.50
N ALA A 58 -1.05 7.04 -4.32
CA ALA A 58 -2.45 6.72 -4.08
C ALA A 58 -3.12 6.09 -5.30
N ALA A 59 -2.84 6.57 -6.53
CA ALA A 59 -3.44 6.06 -7.76
C ALA A 59 -3.12 4.57 -7.98
N TYR A 60 -1.89 4.15 -7.71
CA TYR A 60 -1.49 2.74 -7.75
C TYR A 60 -2.27 1.91 -6.72
N SER A 61 -2.24 2.32 -5.45
CA SER A 61 -2.87 1.59 -4.35
C SER A 61 -4.39 1.51 -4.51
N LEU A 62 -5.01 2.60 -4.97
CA LEU A 62 -6.45 2.70 -5.19
C LEU A 62 -6.93 1.78 -6.32
N THR A 63 -6.27 1.83 -7.48
CA THR A 63 -6.60 0.95 -8.62
C THR A 63 -6.35 -0.51 -8.27
N PHE A 64 -5.24 -0.78 -7.59
CA PHE A 64 -4.92 -2.11 -7.10
C PHE A 64 -6.03 -2.64 -6.16
N ALA A 65 -6.42 -1.87 -5.14
CA ALA A 65 -7.47 -2.25 -4.19
C ALA A 65 -8.81 -2.51 -4.88
N SER A 66 -9.23 -1.60 -5.76
CA SER A 66 -10.53 -1.65 -6.43
C SER A 66 -10.70 -2.87 -7.34
N LEU A 67 -9.61 -3.31 -7.99
CA LEU A 67 -9.65 -4.36 -8.99
C LEU A 67 -9.19 -5.74 -8.49
N LEU A 68 -8.61 -5.83 -7.30
CA LEU A 68 -8.00 -7.05 -6.77
C LEU A 68 -8.97 -8.25 -6.79
N ILE A 69 -10.18 -8.05 -6.29
CA ILE A 69 -11.19 -9.12 -6.19
C ILE A 69 -11.75 -9.47 -7.56
N VAL A 70 -11.95 -8.46 -8.39
CA VAL A 70 -12.40 -8.63 -9.78
C VAL A 70 -11.41 -9.47 -10.56
N ALA A 71 -10.13 -9.12 -10.48
CA ALA A 71 -9.06 -9.83 -11.15
C ALA A 71 -8.91 -11.28 -10.67
N GLY A 72 -9.10 -11.53 -9.37
CA GLY A 72 -9.18 -12.88 -8.82
C GLY A 72 -10.27 -13.73 -9.48
N ARG A 73 -11.47 -13.17 -9.64
CA ARG A 73 -12.57 -13.84 -10.33
C ARG A 73 -12.34 -14.03 -11.82
N LEU A 74 -11.76 -13.03 -12.48
CA LEU A 74 -11.36 -13.17 -13.90
C LEU A 74 -10.35 -14.32 -14.06
N ALA A 75 -9.40 -14.45 -13.13
CA ALA A 75 -8.43 -15.53 -13.11
C ALA A 75 -9.09 -16.91 -12.96
N ASP A 76 -10.04 -17.07 -12.06
CA ASP A 76 -10.76 -18.33 -11.88
C ASP A 76 -11.62 -18.67 -13.12
N ARG A 77 -12.25 -17.69 -13.75
CA ARG A 77 -13.14 -17.88 -14.91
C ARG A 77 -12.39 -18.12 -16.23
N PHE A 78 -11.43 -17.25 -16.55
CA PHE A 78 -10.75 -17.24 -17.85
C PHE A 78 -9.46 -18.05 -17.86
N GLY A 79 -8.82 -18.19 -16.70
CA GLY A 79 -7.59 -18.94 -16.54
C GLY A 79 -6.58 -18.16 -15.68
N ARG A 80 -6.02 -18.85 -14.72
CA ARG A 80 -5.14 -18.23 -13.71
C ARG A 80 -3.82 -17.79 -14.31
N ARG A 81 -3.20 -18.63 -15.17
CA ARG A 81 -2.00 -18.26 -15.92
C ARG A 81 -2.27 -17.12 -16.89
N LEU A 82 -3.38 -17.18 -17.63
CA LEU A 82 -3.74 -16.15 -18.60
C LEU A 82 -3.84 -14.77 -17.95
N ILE A 83 -4.59 -14.64 -16.83
CA ILE A 83 -4.77 -13.37 -16.13
C ILE A 83 -3.47 -12.90 -15.49
N PHE A 84 -2.66 -13.82 -14.93
CA PHE A 84 -1.31 -13.51 -14.44
C PHE A 84 -0.42 -12.90 -15.53
N VAL A 85 -0.40 -13.50 -16.73
CA VAL A 85 0.40 -13.03 -17.87
C VAL A 85 -0.10 -11.70 -18.40
N ILE A 86 -1.43 -11.50 -18.53
CA ILE A 86 -1.99 -10.21 -18.95
C ILE A 86 -1.62 -9.14 -17.92
N GLY A 87 -1.80 -9.42 -16.62
CA GLY A 87 -1.40 -8.50 -15.55
C GLY A 87 0.08 -8.13 -15.61
N LEU A 88 0.94 -9.11 -15.87
CA LEU A 88 2.38 -8.89 -16.04
C LEU A 88 2.70 -7.96 -17.23
N VAL A 89 2.08 -8.19 -18.38
CA VAL A 89 2.26 -7.35 -19.57
C VAL A 89 1.78 -5.93 -19.30
N VAL A 90 0.57 -5.77 -18.71
CA VAL A 90 0.04 -4.45 -18.32
C VAL A 90 1.00 -3.75 -17.35
N PHE A 91 1.52 -4.45 -16.36
CA PHE A 91 2.43 -3.89 -15.36
C PHE A 91 3.76 -3.44 -15.98
N VAL A 92 4.36 -4.26 -16.86
CA VAL A 92 5.63 -3.92 -17.54
C VAL A 92 5.45 -2.75 -18.50
N VAL A 93 4.38 -2.78 -19.31
CA VAL A 93 4.08 -1.66 -20.23
C VAL A 93 3.86 -0.37 -19.46
N SER A 94 3.08 -0.40 -18.38
CA SER A 94 2.87 0.80 -17.56
C SER A 94 4.14 1.26 -16.84
N SER A 95 5.05 0.36 -16.46
CA SER A 95 6.37 0.72 -15.93
C SER A 95 7.21 1.50 -16.94
N VAL A 96 7.17 1.08 -18.22
CA VAL A 96 7.81 1.83 -19.31
C VAL A 96 7.13 3.20 -19.50
N LEU A 97 5.79 3.25 -19.45
CA LEU A 97 5.06 4.52 -19.56
C LEU A 97 5.40 5.48 -18.41
N VAL A 98 5.54 4.99 -17.16
CA VAL A 98 6.02 5.85 -16.05
C VAL A 98 7.41 6.38 -16.36
N ALA A 99 8.32 5.51 -16.78
CA ALA A 99 9.71 5.89 -17.08
C ALA A 99 9.84 6.86 -18.27
N MET A 100 8.87 6.87 -19.19
CA MET A 100 8.84 7.79 -20.33
C MET A 100 8.02 9.05 -20.08
N SER A 101 7.46 9.19 -18.89
CA SER A 101 6.58 10.34 -18.55
C SER A 101 7.39 11.55 -18.12
N ASP A 102 6.98 12.71 -18.59
CA ASP A 102 7.57 14.02 -18.32
C ASP A 102 6.59 15.00 -17.64
N SER A 103 5.39 14.52 -17.27
CA SER A 103 4.36 15.34 -16.64
C SER A 103 3.67 14.60 -15.48
N PRO A 104 3.14 15.34 -14.47
CA PRO A 104 2.42 14.76 -13.34
C PRO A 104 1.26 13.85 -13.78
N VAL A 105 0.45 14.31 -14.73
CA VAL A 105 -0.73 13.59 -15.22
C VAL A 105 -0.35 12.26 -15.87
N SER A 106 0.71 12.24 -16.68
CA SER A 106 1.18 11.01 -17.34
C SER A 106 1.72 10.00 -16.35
N ILE A 107 2.50 10.44 -15.34
CA ILE A 107 3.01 9.56 -14.28
C ILE A 107 1.85 8.96 -13.48
N ILE A 108 0.92 9.80 -13.00
CA ILE A 108 -0.23 9.36 -12.19
C ILE A 108 -1.10 8.37 -12.99
N GLY A 109 -1.37 8.66 -14.26
CA GLY A 109 -2.12 7.76 -15.16
C GLY A 109 -1.42 6.41 -15.37
N ALA A 110 -0.11 6.43 -15.60
CA ALA A 110 0.69 5.22 -15.76
C ALA A 110 0.77 4.41 -14.45
N ARG A 111 0.85 5.07 -13.29
CA ARG A 111 0.78 4.44 -11.96
C ARG A 111 -0.58 3.78 -11.70
N ALA A 112 -1.68 4.43 -12.10
CA ALA A 112 -3.00 3.81 -12.03
C ALA A 112 -3.06 2.54 -12.90
N LEU A 113 -2.48 2.56 -14.10
CA LEU A 113 -2.40 1.38 -14.97
C LEU A 113 -1.50 0.27 -14.39
N GLN A 114 -0.39 0.62 -13.72
CA GLN A 114 0.41 -0.35 -12.96
C GLN A 114 -0.42 -1.04 -11.86
N GLY A 115 -1.27 -0.28 -11.16
CA GLY A 115 -2.21 -0.82 -10.16
C GLY A 115 -3.16 -1.86 -10.75
N VAL A 116 -3.65 -1.66 -11.99
CA VAL A 116 -4.44 -2.67 -12.72
C VAL A 116 -3.63 -3.95 -12.93
N GLY A 117 -2.39 -3.85 -13.41
CA GLY A 117 -1.49 -4.99 -13.60
C GLY A 117 -1.23 -5.74 -12.29
N ALA A 118 -0.90 -5.03 -11.22
CA ALA A 118 -0.67 -5.60 -9.90
C ALA A 118 -1.90 -6.35 -9.36
N ALA A 119 -3.10 -5.78 -9.55
CA ALA A 119 -4.37 -6.40 -9.17
C ALA A 119 -4.61 -7.74 -9.87
N MET A 120 -4.12 -7.91 -11.09
CA MET A 120 -4.21 -9.17 -11.84
C MET A 120 -3.15 -10.19 -11.41
N ILE A 121 -1.93 -9.75 -11.05
CA ILE A 121 -0.81 -10.62 -10.68
C ILE A 121 -1.04 -11.27 -9.30
N LEU A 122 -1.37 -10.49 -8.27
CA LEU A 122 -1.36 -10.95 -6.88
C LEU A 122 -2.36 -12.08 -6.61
N PRO A 123 -3.68 -11.96 -6.89
CA PRO A 123 -4.63 -13.03 -6.62
C PRO A 123 -4.42 -14.24 -7.53
N SER A 124 -3.99 -14.01 -8.79
CA SER A 124 -3.66 -15.10 -9.72
C SER A 124 -2.49 -15.92 -9.19
N SER A 125 -1.47 -15.29 -8.60
CA SER A 125 -0.32 -15.96 -8.00
C SER A 125 -0.74 -16.92 -6.88
N LEU A 126 -1.61 -16.46 -5.96
CA LEU A 126 -2.15 -17.28 -4.87
C LEU A 126 -2.98 -18.45 -5.40
N SER A 127 -3.84 -18.20 -6.39
CA SER A 127 -4.69 -19.21 -7.02
C SER A 127 -3.87 -20.27 -7.77
N ILE A 128 -2.78 -19.87 -8.45
CA ILE A 128 -1.82 -20.79 -9.10
C ILE A 128 -1.17 -21.67 -8.02
N LEU A 129 -0.62 -21.09 -6.95
CA LEU A 129 0.03 -21.86 -5.88
C LEU A 129 -0.94 -22.85 -5.24
N ASN A 130 -2.18 -22.44 -4.99
CA ASN A 130 -3.22 -23.31 -4.46
C ASN A 130 -3.54 -24.52 -5.37
N SER A 131 -3.47 -24.33 -6.70
CA SER A 131 -3.79 -25.40 -7.66
C SER A 131 -2.62 -26.34 -7.93
N VAL A 132 -1.38 -25.84 -7.85
CA VAL A 132 -0.16 -26.59 -8.17
C VAL A 132 0.38 -27.35 -6.96
N PHE A 133 0.20 -26.83 -5.75
CA PHE A 133 0.76 -27.40 -4.54
C PHE A 133 -0.32 -27.96 -3.60
N VAL A 134 -0.06 -29.15 -3.03
CA VAL A 134 -0.96 -29.83 -2.09
C VAL A 134 -0.21 -30.27 -0.83
N GLY A 135 -0.93 -30.39 0.29
CA GLY A 135 -0.37 -30.89 1.56
C GLY A 135 0.82 -30.07 2.08
N LYS A 136 1.85 -30.74 2.58
CA LYS A 136 3.05 -30.09 3.17
C LYS A 136 3.80 -29.20 2.18
N SER A 137 3.82 -29.54 0.90
CA SER A 137 4.47 -28.74 -0.12
C SER A 137 3.76 -27.41 -0.40
N ARG A 138 2.44 -27.36 -0.18
CA ARG A 138 1.66 -26.12 -0.26
C ARG A 138 2.08 -25.14 0.83
N ALA A 139 2.21 -25.60 2.06
CA ALA A 139 2.69 -24.75 3.16
C ALA A 139 4.08 -24.17 2.88
N ALA A 140 5.00 -24.99 2.32
CA ALA A 140 6.33 -24.53 1.94
C ALA A 140 6.30 -23.51 0.78
N ALA A 141 5.45 -23.71 -0.24
CA ALA A 141 5.30 -22.77 -1.35
C ALA A 141 4.75 -21.41 -0.87
N PHE A 142 3.75 -21.42 0.03
CA PHE A 142 3.23 -20.20 0.64
C PHE A 142 4.25 -19.50 1.55
N ALA A 143 5.09 -20.27 2.26
CA ALA A 143 6.18 -19.71 3.05
C ALA A 143 7.20 -18.97 2.16
N VAL A 144 7.59 -19.56 1.01
CA VAL A 144 8.47 -18.89 0.03
C VAL A 144 7.80 -17.64 -0.54
N TRP A 145 6.54 -17.72 -0.92
CA TRP A 145 5.77 -16.60 -1.44
C TRP A 145 5.68 -15.45 -0.43
N GLY A 146 5.37 -15.75 0.85
CA GLY A 146 5.33 -14.75 1.92
C GLY A 146 6.70 -14.15 2.23
N ALA A 147 7.77 -14.98 2.26
CA ALA A 147 9.14 -14.50 2.44
C ALA A 147 9.58 -13.58 1.28
N THR A 148 9.12 -13.86 0.05
CA THR A 148 9.38 -12.99 -1.11
C THR A 148 8.76 -11.61 -0.92
N ILE A 149 7.52 -11.53 -0.43
CA ILE A 149 6.85 -10.25 -0.15
C ILE A 149 7.67 -9.45 0.88
N GLY A 150 7.99 -10.05 2.02
CA GLY A 150 8.75 -9.39 3.07
C GLY A 150 10.15 -8.97 2.63
N GLY A 151 10.86 -9.86 1.91
CA GLY A 151 12.20 -9.58 1.41
C GLY A 151 12.23 -8.46 0.36
N MET A 152 11.26 -8.42 -0.56
CA MET A 152 11.20 -7.39 -1.60
C MET A 152 10.73 -6.04 -1.07
N ALA A 153 9.83 -6.02 -0.09
CA ALA A 153 9.48 -4.80 0.61
C ALA A 153 10.72 -4.16 1.28
N ALA A 154 11.63 -5.01 1.77
CA ALA A 154 12.90 -4.63 2.33
C ALA A 154 13.89 -4.08 1.30
N MET A 155 13.96 -4.72 0.15
CA MET A 155 14.93 -4.39 -0.91
C MET A 155 14.53 -3.13 -1.69
N GLY A 156 13.24 -2.77 -1.71
CA GLY A 156 12.74 -1.66 -2.52
C GLY A 156 13.46 -0.34 -2.28
N PRO A 157 13.55 0.17 -1.05
CA PRO A 157 14.25 1.42 -0.79
C PRO A 157 15.74 1.38 -1.18
N LEU A 158 16.41 0.27 -0.96
CA LEU A 158 17.83 0.12 -1.33
C LEU A 158 18.02 0.11 -2.84
N VAL A 159 17.25 -0.71 -3.56
CA VAL A 159 17.32 -0.81 -5.02
C VAL A 159 16.89 0.50 -5.68
N GLY A 160 15.79 1.10 -5.19
CA GLY A 160 15.31 2.39 -5.69
C GLY A 160 16.31 3.50 -5.46
N GLY A 161 16.90 3.57 -4.26
CA GLY A 161 17.93 4.53 -3.93
C GLY A 161 19.17 4.39 -4.79
N TRP A 162 19.66 3.15 -4.99
CA TRP A 162 20.80 2.87 -5.85
C TRP A 162 20.55 3.28 -7.31
N LEU A 163 19.44 2.83 -7.88
CA LEU A 163 19.11 3.14 -9.27
C LEU A 163 18.92 4.63 -9.52
N THR A 164 18.33 5.35 -8.55
CA THR A 164 18.07 6.78 -8.65
C THR A 164 19.35 7.59 -8.50
N THR A 165 20.27 7.19 -7.62
CA THR A 165 21.51 7.91 -7.36
C THR A 165 22.56 7.68 -8.44
N ASP A 166 22.79 6.42 -8.84
CA ASP A 166 23.91 6.06 -9.73
C ASP A 166 23.51 6.06 -11.23
N PHE A 167 22.20 6.04 -11.52
CA PHE A 167 21.70 6.05 -12.91
C PHE A 167 20.70 7.19 -13.11
N SER A 168 19.40 6.92 -12.90
CA SER A 168 18.32 7.92 -12.92
C SER A 168 17.06 7.30 -12.32
N TRP A 169 16.09 8.15 -11.93
CA TRP A 169 14.80 7.69 -11.42
C TRP A 169 14.02 6.80 -12.41
N HIS A 170 14.23 6.96 -13.71
CA HIS A 170 13.60 6.15 -14.77
C HIS A 170 13.92 4.65 -14.57
N TRP A 171 15.15 4.31 -14.16
CA TRP A 171 15.57 2.94 -13.95
C TRP A 171 14.87 2.27 -12.78
N ALA A 172 14.36 3.04 -11.82
CA ALA A 172 13.54 2.53 -10.73
C ALA A 172 12.26 1.83 -11.23
N PHE A 173 11.75 2.25 -12.38
CA PHE A 173 10.62 1.64 -13.06
C PHE A 173 11.05 0.69 -14.19
N LEU A 174 12.10 1.03 -14.94
CA LEU A 174 12.60 0.20 -16.05
C LEU A 174 13.16 -1.16 -15.58
N ILE A 175 13.58 -1.31 -14.33
CA ILE A 175 14.00 -2.58 -13.75
C ILE A 175 12.91 -3.66 -13.86
N ASN A 176 11.64 -3.25 -13.89
CA ASN A 176 10.51 -4.15 -14.07
C ASN A 176 10.50 -4.83 -15.46
N VAL A 177 11.16 -4.24 -16.47
CA VAL A 177 11.19 -4.79 -17.85
C VAL A 177 11.99 -6.10 -17.90
N PRO A 178 13.28 -6.15 -17.55
CA PRO A 178 14.03 -7.40 -17.57
C PRO A 178 13.45 -8.47 -16.62
N ILE A 179 12.99 -8.07 -15.44
CA ILE A 179 12.34 -8.98 -14.50
C ILE A 179 11.06 -9.54 -15.12
N GLY A 180 10.22 -8.68 -15.68
CA GLY A 180 8.97 -9.05 -16.31
C GLY A 180 9.14 -10.00 -17.50
N VAL A 181 10.16 -9.80 -18.33
CA VAL A 181 10.49 -10.72 -19.43
C VAL A 181 10.85 -12.10 -18.89
N VAL A 182 11.68 -12.19 -17.87
CA VAL A 182 12.05 -13.48 -17.23
C VAL A 182 10.81 -14.16 -16.64
N VAL A 183 9.96 -13.39 -15.94
CA VAL A 183 8.70 -13.89 -15.35
C VAL A 183 7.74 -14.36 -16.44
N LEU A 184 7.63 -13.62 -17.55
CA LEU A 184 6.76 -13.97 -18.68
C LEU A 184 7.16 -15.30 -19.30
N ILE A 185 8.44 -15.45 -19.64
CA ILE A 185 8.98 -16.70 -20.20
C ILE A 185 8.76 -17.85 -19.20
N GLY A 186 9.12 -17.66 -17.94
CA GLY A 186 8.94 -18.66 -16.90
C GLY A 186 7.47 -19.05 -16.69
N ALA A 187 6.55 -18.09 -16.72
CA ALA A 187 5.11 -18.35 -16.57
C ALA A 187 4.55 -19.15 -17.76
N LEU A 188 4.95 -18.81 -18.98
CA LEU A 188 4.51 -19.52 -20.18
C LEU A 188 5.04 -20.96 -20.26
N VAL A 189 6.27 -21.19 -19.77
CA VAL A 189 6.95 -22.51 -19.85
C VAL A 189 6.55 -23.42 -18.68
N PHE A 190 6.50 -22.88 -17.44
CA PHE A 190 6.43 -23.71 -16.24
C PHE A 190 5.06 -23.68 -15.55
N VAL A 191 4.25 -22.62 -15.72
CA VAL A 191 2.96 -22.51 -15.03
C VAL A 191 1.86 -23.18 -15.86
N PRO A 192 1.17 -24.21 -15.31
CA PRO A 192 0.05 -24.83 -16.02
C PRO A 192 -1.17 -23.89 -16.03
N GLU A 193 -1.95 -23.95 -17.11
CA GLU A 193 -3.24 -23.27 -17.12
C GLU A 193 -4.24 -24.02 -16.26
N THR A 194 -4.89 -23.30 -15.36
CA THR A 194 -5.91 -23.85 -14.45
C THR A 194 -7.11 -22.92 -14.40
N LYS A 195 -8.31 -23.51 -14.39
CA LYS A 195 -9.58 -22.78 -14.35
C LYS A 195 -10.51 -23.42 -13.33
N ASP A 196 -11.37 -22.62 -12.70
CA ASP A 196 -12.46 -23.13 -11.91
C ASP A 196 -13.78 -23.00 -12.66
N LYS A 197 -14.33 -24.13 -13.10
CA LYS A 197 -15.60 -24.19 -13.85
C LYS A 197 -16.82 -23.83 -12.97
N ALA A 198 -16.72 -23.94 -11.65
CA ALA A 198 -17.81 -23.64 -10.72
C ALA A 198 -17.98 -22.11 -10.51
N SER A 199 -16.98 -21.31 -10.83
CA SER A 199 -17.00 -19.84 -10.69
C SER A 199 -17.81 -19.11 -11.79
N ALA A 200 -18.59 -19.81 -12.59
CA ALA A 200 -19.21 -19.28 -13.82
C ALA A 200 -20.45 -18.36 -13.62
N ASN A 201 -20.91 -18.14 -12.38
CA ASN A 201 -22.17 -17.42 -12.11
C ASN A 201 -22.00 -15.90 -12.04
N GLY A 202 -21.81 -15.26 -13.19
CA GLY A 202 -21.98 -13.81 -13.38
C GLY A 202 -20.85 -12.92 -12.83
N ALA A 203 -20.71 -11.73 -13.39
CA ALA A 203 -19.88 -10.67 -12.85
C ALA A 203 -20.72 -9.73 -11.99
N ASP A 204 -20.14 -9.22 -10.89
CA ASP A 204 -20.77 -8.18 -10.09
C ASP A 204 -20.34 -6.79 -10.57
N VAL A 205 -20.89 -6.40 -11.72
CA VAL A 205 -20.53 -5.11 -12.35
C VAL A 205 -20.92 -3.93 -11.47
N LEU A 206 -22.08 -4.01 -10.78
CA LEU A 206 -22.53 -2.93 -9.89
C LEU A 206 -21.63 -2.83 -8.66
N GLY A 207 -21.24 -3.95 -8.07
CA GLY A 207 -20.29 -3.95 -6.95
C GLY A 207 -18.94 -3.34 -7.35
N ILE A 208 -18.41 -3.71 -8.53
CA ILE A 208 -17.18 -3.10 -9.08
C ILE A 208 -17.33 -1.59 -9.21
N LEU A 209 -18.43 -1.14 -9.84
CA LEU A 209 -18.68 0.27 -10.11
C LEU A 209 -18.76 1.06 -8.79
N PHE A 210 -19.58 0.60 -7.84
CA PHE A 210 -19.78 1.30 -6.56
C PHE A 210 -18.54 1.25 -5.66
N SER A 211 -17.78 0.15 -5.64
CA SER A 211 -16.52 0.10 -4.88
C SER A 211 -15.48 1.05 -5.45
N THR A 212 -15.32 1.07 -6.78
CA THR A 212 -14.35 1.94 -7.44
C THR A 212 -14.72 3.42 -7.28
N LEU A 213 -15.97 3.80 -7.58
CA LEU A 213 -16.44 5.18 -7.40
C LEU A 213 -16.39 5.61 -5.93
N GLY A 214 -16.74 4.70 -5.02
CA GLY A 214 -16.71 4.97 -3.61
C GLY A 214 -15.32 5.28 -3.09
N LEU A 215 -14.36 4.41 -3.39
CA LEU A 215 -12.96 4.59 -2.97
C LEU A 215 -12.32 5.81 -3.66
N LEU A 216 -12.54 5.95 -4.98
CA LEU A 216 -12.00 7.08 -5.73
C LEU A 216 -12.52 8.40 -5.19
N GLY A 217 -13.84 8.51 -4.93
CA GLY A 217 -14.45 9.74 -4.42
C GLY A 217 -13.94 10.14 -3.03
N VAL A 218 -13.78 9.17 -2.11
CA VAL A 218 -13.24 9.42 -0.77
C VAL A 218 -11.77 9.82 -0.82
N VAL A 219 -10.94 9.07 -1.57
CA VAL A 219 -9.50 9.35 -1.66
C VAL A 219 -9.26 10.68 -2.37
N PHE A 220 -9.98 10.97 -3.47
CA PHE A 220 -9.93 12.27 -4.13
C PHE A 220 -10.23 13.42 -3.15
N ALA A 221 -11.31 13.27 -2.35
CA ALA A 221 -11.66 14.30 -1.38
C ALA A 221 -10.57 14.53 -0.33
N LEU A 222 -9.93 13.47 0.15
CA LEU A 222 -8.87 13.57 1.15
C LEU A 222 -7.60 14.23 0.60
N ILE A 223 -7.22 13.94 -0.65
CA ILE A 223 -6.01 14.50 -1.29
C ILE A 223 -6.24 15.95 -1.70
N GLU A 224 -7.35 16.23 -2.39
CA GLU A 224 -7.59 17.53 -3.03
C GLU A 224 -8.31 18.55 -2.11
N GLY A 225 -8.73 18.11 -0.91
CA GLY A 225 -9.50 18.94 0.02
C GLY A 225 -8.82 20.25 0.40
N GLN A 226 -7.49 20.26 0.55
CA GLN A 226 -6.71 21.45 0.88
C GLN A 226 -6.59 22.40 -0.31
N ARG A 227 -6.47 21.86 -1.52
CA ARG A 227 -6.28 22.65 -2.74
C ARG A 227 -7.57 23.33 -3.17
N TYR A 228 -8.65 22.57 -3.28
CA TYR A 228 -9.92 23.08 -3.82
C TYR A 228 -10.95 23.48 -2.75
N GLY A 229 -10.61 23.33 -1.46
CA GLY A 229 -11.51 23.62 -0.34
C GLY A 229 -12.48 22.46 -0.05
N TRP A 230 -12.73 22.21 1.23
CA TRP A 230 -13.52 21.06 1.69
C TRP A 230 -15.02 21.16 1.40
N VAL A 231 -15.61 22.36 1.53
CA VAL A 231 -17.06 22.58 1.36
C VAL A 231 -17.34 23.59 0.25
N ILE A 232 -16.63 24.72 0.30
CA ILE A 232 -16.71 25.78 -0.70
C ILE A 232 -15.43 25.78 -1.51
N ALA A 233 -15.55 25.82 -2.84
CA ALA A 233 -14.41 25.84 -3.74
C ALA A 233 -13.59 27.12 -3.57
N THR A 234 -12.31 26.97 -3.20
CA THR A 234 -11.34 28.09 -3.06
C THR A 234 -10.68 28.43 -4.38
N GLN A 235 -10.63 27.46 -5.30
CA GLN A 235 -10.02 27.60 -6.62
C GLN A 235 -10.91 26.93 -7.68
N GLU A 236 -10.72 27.33 -8.94
CA GLU A 236 -11.36 26.69 -10.07
C GLU A 236 -10.76 25.30 -10.31
N PHE A 237 -11.63 24.30 -10.47
CA PHE A 237 -11.23 22.95 -10.88
C PHE A 237 -11.60 22.73 -12.34
N THR A 238 -10.62 22.35 -13.16
CA THR A 238 -10.83 22.04 -14.58
C THR A 238 -10.36 20.62 -14.90
N ALA A 239 -11.26 19.81 -15.45
CA ALA A 239 -10.94 18.47 -15.93
C ALA A 239 -11.56 18.25 -17.32
N GLY A 240 -10.77 18.38 -18.35
CA GLY A 240 -11.24 18.34 -19.74
C GLY A 240 -12.28 19.43 -20.02
N PRO A 241 -13.51 19.09 -20.46
CA PRO A 241 -14.56 20.08 -20.73
C PRO A 241 -15.31 20.56 -19.47
N ILE A 242 -15.04 19.97 -18.30
CA ILE A 242 -15.73 20.29 -17.06
C ILE A 242 -14.94 21.35 -16.30
N THR A 243 -15.59 22.52 -16.11
CA THR A 243 -15.05 23.60 -15.29
C THR A 243 -15.95 23.82 -14.08
N TRP A 244 -15.37 23.83 -12.88
CA TRP A 244 -16.03 24.02 -11.61
C TRP A 244 -15.57 25.30 -10.96
N SER A 245 -16.43 26.30 -10.88
CA SER A 245 -16.07 27.66 -10.48
C SER A 245 -15.71 27.79 -9.00
N ALA A 246 -14.75 28.64 -8.68
CA ALA A 246 -14.48 29.07 -7.31
C ALA A 246 -15.72 29.74 -6.69
N GLY A 247 -15.91 29.58 -5.38
CA GLY A 247 -17.08 30.09 -4.65
C GLY A 247 -18.33 29.20 -4.72
N ALA A 248 -18.38 28.19 -5.60
CA ALA A 248 -19.43 27.17 -5.63
C ALA A 248 -19.23 26.11 -4.55
N ILE A 249 -20.20 25.17 -4.40
CA ILE A 249 -19.98 23.96 -3.60
C ILE A 249 -18.79 23.22 -4.20
N SER A 250 -17.79 22.90 -3.36
CA SER A 250 -16.56 22.28 -3.83
C SER A 250 -16.79 20.93 -4.51
N ILE A 251 -16.07 20.68 -5.60
CA ILE A 251 -15.99 19.34 -6.24
C ILE A 251 -15.52 18.27 -5.25
N VAL A 252 -14.69 18.64 -4.29
CA VAL A 252 -14.22 17.78 -3.18
C VAL A 252 -15.40 17.31 -2.33
N PHE A 253 -16.29 18.24 -1.92
CA PHE A 253 -17.48 17.91 -1.13
C PHE A 253 -18.42 16.99 -1.90
N VAL A 254 -18.65 17.29 -3.17
CA VAL A 254 -19.47 16.44 -4.06
C VAL A 254 -18.85 15.04 -4.20
N SER A 255 -17.54 14.96 -4.43
CA SER A 255 -16.82 13.68 -4.53
C SER A 255 -16.89 12.86 -3.25
N LEU A 256 -16.80 13.50 -2.08
CA LEU A 256 -16.95 12.84 -0.78
C LEU A 256 -18.34 12.26 -0.61
N ILE A 257 -19.38 13.04 -0.89
CA ILE A 257 -20.78 12.59 -0.80
C ILE A 257 -21.04 11.45 -1.78
N VAL A 258 -20.64 11.60 -3.04
CA VAL A 258 -20.80 10.54 -4.06
C VAL A 258 -20.01 9.30 -3.66
N GLY A 259 -18.79 9.47 -3.14
CA GLY A 259 -17.96 8.39 -2.65
C GLY A 259 -18.61 7.60 -1.53
N VAL A 260 -19.05 8.29 -0.48
CA VAL A 260 -19.74 7.68 0.68
C VAL A 260 -21.06 7.05 0.26
N ALA A 261 -21.86 7.73 -0.56
CA ALA A 261 -23.12 7.18 -1.07
C ALA A 261 -22.90 5.92 -1.90
N SER A 262 -21.82 5.89 -2.72
CA SER A 262 -21.44 4.70 -3.50
C SER A 262 -21.02 3.54 -2.60
N LEU A 263 -20.24 3.77 -1.53
CA LEU A 263 -19.90 2.72 -0.57
C LEU A 263 -21.13 2.19 0.19
N VAL A 264 -22.06 3.06 0.54
CA VAL A 264 -23.34 2.66 1.15
C VAL A 264 -24.17 1.85 0.15
N ALA A 265 -24.29 2.31 -1.10
CA ALA A 265 -24.98 1.57 -2.16
C ALA A 265 -24.34 0.20 -2.41
N LEU A 266 -23.02 0.11 -2.37
CA LEU A 266 -22.27 -1.16 -2.44
C LEU A 266 -22.77 -2.15 -1.38
N LEU A 267 -22.90 -1.73 -0.12
CA LEU A 267 -23.37 -2.59 0.96
C LEU A 267 -24.79 -3.13 0.71
N PHE A 268 -25.70 -2.29 0.19
CA PHE A 268 -27.05 -2.71 -0.16
C PHE A 268 -27.08 -3.67 -1.36
N VAL A 269 -26.30 -3.38 -2.40
CA VAL A 269 -26.18 -4.23 -3.60
C VAL A 269 -25.65 -5.60 -3.21
N GLU A 270 -24.53 -5.64 -2.47
CA GLU A 270 -23.91 -6.89 -2.03
C GLU A 270 -24.86 -7.73 -1.15
N ARG A 271 -25.56 -7.08 -0.21
CA ARG A 271 -26.56 -7.76 0.64
C ARG A 271 -27.69 -8.37 -0.18
N SER A 272 -28.23 -7.63 -1.16
CA SER A 272 -29.30 -8.10 -2.04
C SER A 272 -28.84 -9.25 -2.92
N ARG A 273 -27.61 -9.17 -3.45
CA ARG A 273 -27.03 -10.21 -4.31
C ARG A 273 -26.71 -11.48 -3.55
N VAL A 274 -26.18 -11.36 -2.32
CA VAL A 274 -25.98 -12.50 -1.40
C VAL A 274 -27.32 -13.21 -1.13
N ALA A 275 -28.38 -12.45 -0.83
CA ALA A 275 -29.72 -13.01 -0.61
C ALA A 275 -30.29 -13.71 -1.85
N SER A 276 -29.93 -13.24 -3.05
CA SER A 276 -30.37 -13.82 -4.34
C SER A 276 -29.46 -14.93 -4.87
N GLY A 277 -28.43 -15.34 -4.12
CA GLY A 277 -27.47 -16.37 -4.55
C GLY A 277 -26.59 -15.97 -5.74
N LYS A 278 -26.52 -14.66 -6.07
CA LYS A 278 -25.72 -14.12 -7.17
C LYS A 278 -24.27 -13.92 -6.75
N ALA A 279 -23.41 -13.82 -7.73
CA ALA A 279 -22.00 -13.50 -7.50
C ALA A 279 -21.85 -12.11 -6.85
N VAL A 280 -21.03 -12.00 -5.81
CA VAL A 280 -20.78 -10.78 -5.02
C VAL A 280 -19.27 -10.47 -5.00
N ILE A 281 -18.88 -9.20 -4.95
CA ILE A 281 -17.49 -8.83 -4.72
C ILE A 281 -17.10 -9.17 -3.29
N PHE A 282 -17.97 -8.77 -2.34
CA PHE A 282 -17.77 -9.00 -0.91
C PHE A 282 -18.86 -9.93 -0.39
N ASP A 283 -18.48 -11.11 0.10
CA ASP A 283 -19.44 -11.89 0.89
C ASP A 283 -19.54 -11.30 2.29
N LEU A 284 -20.56 -10.47 2.49
CA LEU A 284 -20.81 -9.81 3.78
C LEU A 284 -21.00 -10.80 4.94
N ARG A 285 -21.27 -12.08 4.66
CA ARG A 285 -21.37 -13.13 5.69
C ARG A 285 -20.04 -13.39 6.36
N LEU A 286 -18.91 -13.18 5.67
CA LEU A 286 -17.58 -13.28 6.26
C LEU A 286 -17.38 -12.28 7.41
N PHE A 287 -18.02 -11.12 7.37
CA PHE A 287 -17.96 -10.15 8.47
C PHE A 287 -18.71 -10.57 9.73
N LYS A 288 -19.52 -11.64 9.68
CA LYS A 288 -20.08 -12.28 10.88
C LYS A 288 -19.01 -13.08 11.65
N ILE A 289 -17.93 -13.47 10.98
CA ILE A 289 -16.79 -14.14 11.60
C ILE A 289 -15.96 -13.08 12.33
N ARG A 290 -15.86 -13.20 13.64
CA ARG A 290 -15.24 -12.17 14.50
C ARG A 290 -13.76 -11.97 14.18
N SER A 291 -13.00 -13.03 13.94
CA SER A 291 -11.59 -12.95 13.55
C SER A 291 -11.40 -12.23 12.22
N PHE A 292 -12.31 -12.49 11.27
CA PHE A 292 -12.29 -11.86 9.95
C PHE A 292 -12.63 -10.36 10.02
N ALA A 293 -13.74 -10.00 10.65
CA ALA A 293 -14.19 -8.60 10.75
C ALA A 293 -13.19 -7.72 11.51
N ALA A 294 -12.83 -8.13 12.73
CA ALA A 294 -11.87 -7.37 13.55
C ALA A 294 -10.49 -7.34 12.91
N GLY A 295 -10.05 -8.44 12.30
CA GLY A 295 -8.75 -8.52 11.63
C GLY A 295 -8.65 -7.60 10.41
N ASN A 296 -9.70 -7.47 9.60
CA ASN A 296 -9.72 -6.53 8.47
C ASN A 296 -9.72 -5.07 8.94
N VAL A 297 -10.41 -4.74 10.04
CA VAL A 297 -10.32 -3.41 10.65
C VAL A 297 -8.90 -3.11 11.11
N VAL A 298 -8.26 -4.06 11.81
CA VAL A 298 -6.86 -3.95 12.22
C VAL A 298 -5.96 -3.75 11.01
N ALA A 299 -6.11 -4.56 9.96
CA ALA A 299 -5.32 -4.47 8.73
C ALA A 299 -5.43 -3.09 8.06
N LEU A 300 -6.65 -2.55 7.96
CA LEU A 300 -6.90 -1.23 7.40
C LEU A 300 -6.24 -0.13 8.24
N VAL A 301 -6.49 -0.13 9.56
CA VAL A 301 -6.03 0.94 10.46
C VAL A 301 -4.50 0.95 10.60
N VAL A 302 -3.86 -0.21 10.66
CA VAL A 302 -2.39 -0.30 10.67
C VAL A 302 -1.81 0.25 9.38
N SER A 303 -2.39 -0.13 8.23
CA SER A 303 -1.90 0.35 6.93
C SER A 303 -2.05 1.86 6.74
N LEU A 304 -3.01 2.51 7.42
CA LEU A 304 -3.10 3.99 7.46
C LEU A 304 -1.81 4.62 8.00
N GLY A 305 -1.29 4.12 9.12
CA GLY A 305 -0.06 4.65 9.74
C GLY A 305 1.20 4.24 8.97
N GLU A 306 1.29 2.98 8.56
CA GLU A 306 2.47 2.38 7.93
C GLU A 306 2.84 3.09 6.61
N PHE A 307 1.90 3.18 5.68
CA PHE A 307 2.18 3.71 4.33
C PHE A 307 2.32 5.23 4.30
N GLY A 308 1.60 5.96 5.14
CA GLY A 308 1.73 7.42 5.20
C GLY A 308 3.08 7.87 5.78
N LEU A 309 3.63 7.14 6.77
CA LEU A 309 4.96 7.43 7.29
C LEU A 309 6.05 7.10 6.27
N LEU A 310 5.92 6.00 5.52
CA LEU A 310 6.83 5.64 4.43
C LEU A 310 6.81 6.67 3.28
N PHE A 311 5.73 7.40 3.11
CA PHE A 311 5.65 8.54 2.19
C PHE A 311 6.45 9.75 2.68
N THR A 312 6.34 10.12 3.97
CA THR A 312 6.90 11.37 4.49
C THR A 312 8.37 11.30 4.89
N LEU A 313 8.85 10.15 5.35
CA LEU A 313 10.22 10.01 5.86
C LEU A 313 11.31 10.21 4.78
N PRO A 314 11.20 9.68 3.55
CA PRO A 314 12.15 9.98 2.49
C PRO A 314 12.18 11.47 2.11
N LEU A 315 11.02 12.15 2.14
CA LEU A 315 10.94 13.60 1.89
C LEU A 315 11.77 14.37 2.93
N PHE A 316 11.61 14.05 4.22
CA PHE A 316 12.40 14.64 5.29
C PHE A 316 13.91 14.39 5.12
N LEU A 317 14.31 13.13 4.88
CA LEU A 317 15.72 12.76 4.77
C LEU A 317 16.41 13.47 3.59
N GLN A 318 15.73 13.60 2.46
CA GLN A 318 16.31 14.21 1.26
C GLN A 318 16.20 15.73 1.27
N SER A 319 15.09 16.31 1.76
CA SER A 319 14.88 17.78 1.74
C SER A 319 15.61 18.51 2.88
N VAL A 320 15.59 17.96 4.11
CA VAL A 320 16.13 18.61 5.30
C VAL A 320 17.55 18.13 5.60
N ARG A 321 17.79 16.81 5.48
CA ARG A 321 19.10 16.21 5.78
C ARG A 321 20.03 16.13 4.59
N ALA A 322 19.55 16.52 3.41
CA ALA A 322 20.28 16.49 2.14
C ALA A 322 20.90 15.11 1.80
N TYR A 323 20.29 14.03 2.31
CA TYR A 323 20.71 12.68 1.95
C TYR A 323 20.36 12.38 0.49
N THR A 324 21.23 11.64 -0.17
CA THR A 324 20.93 11.06 -1.47
C THR A 324 19.80 10.01 -1.36
N ALA A 325 19.20 9.65 -2.47
CA ALA A 325 18.21 8.58 -2.51
C ALA A 325 18.82 7.25 -2.02
N LEU A 326 20.10 6.97 -2.34
CA LEU A 326 20.78 5.77 -1.87
C LEU A 326 20.99 5.77 -0.35
N GLU A 327 21.48 6.87 0.22
CA GLU A 327 21.65 7.00 1.68
C GLU A 327 20.32 6.86 2.40
N THR A 328 19.25 7.47 1.86
CA THR A 328 17.88 7.30 2.36
C THR A 328 17.47 5.82 2.32
N GLY A 329 17.72 5.13 1.21
CA GLY A 329 17.46 3.70 1.07
C GLY A 329 18.20 2.83 2.08
N VAL A 330 19.48 3.13 2.34
CA VAL A 330 20.30 2.44 3.36
C VAL A 330 19.74 2.64 4.76
N ILE A 331 19.29 3.86 5.10
CA ILE A 331 18.68 4.14 6.40
C ILE A 331 17.36 3.36 6.56
N LEU A 332 16.51 3.37 5.52
CA LEU A 332 15.23 2.65 5.50
C LEU A 332 15.40 1.12 5.51
N LEU A 333 16.57 0.61 5.09
CA LEU A 333 16.87 -0.82 5.16
C LEU A 333 16.79 -1.37 6.59
N ALA A 334 17.01 -0.53 7.61
CA ALA A 334 16.87 -0.93 9.01
C ALA A 334 15.45 -1.42 9.35
N LEU A 335 14.42 -0.75 8.84
CA LEU A 335 13.02 -1.18 8.97
C LEU A 335 12.82 -2.56 8.33
N ALA A 336 13.36 -2.72 7.17
CA ALA A 336 13.25 -3.93 6.38
C ALA A 336 13.95 -5.13 7.03
N VAL A 337 15.16 -4.93 7.55
CA VAL A 337 15.90 -5.95 8.31
C VAL A 337 15.14 -6.33 9.58
N GLY A 338 14.60 -5.35 10.31
CA GLY A 338 13.74 -5.59 11.47
C GLY A 338 12.53 -6.46 11.11
N SER A 339 11.82 -6.12 10.04
CA SER A 339 10.65 -6.87 9.57
C SER A 339 10.99 -8.31 9.17
N PHE A 340 12.09 -8.51 8.47
CA PHE A 340 12.57 -9.83 8.07
C PHE A 340 12.91 -10.71 9.28
N VAL A 341 13.66 -10.17 10.24
CA VAL A 341 14.03 -10.87 11.48
C VAL A 341 12.78 -11.26 12.28
N ALA A 342 11.84 -10.32 12.44
CA ALA A 342 10.61 -10.56 13.18
C ALA A 342 9.68 -11.56 12.49
N SER A 343 9.59 -11.54 11.16
CA SER A 343 8.78 -12.50 10.41
C SER A 343 9.26 -13.93 10.61
N GLY A 344 10.59 -14.16 10.65
CA GLY A 344 11.19 -15.45 10.95
C GLY A 344 10.94 -15.91 12.40
N ALA A 345 11.14 -15.02 13.36
CA ALA A 345 10.95 -15.32 14.79
C ALA A 345 9.47 -15.43 15.19
N GLY A 346 8.59 -14.72 14.51
CA GLY A 346 7.16 -14.61 14.80
C GLY A 346 6.43 -15.96 14.76
N ALA A 347 6.77 -16.83 13.83
CA ALA A 347 6.18 -18.15 13.71
C ALA A 347 6.50 -19.03 14.94
N ALA A 348 7.76 -19.03 15.40
CA ALA A 348 8.18 -19.77 16.60
C ALA A 348 7.55 -19.20 17.87
N MET A 349 7.46 -17.87 17.96
CA MET A 349 6.85 -17.19 19.09
C MET A 349 5.33 -17.42 19.15
N ALA A 350 4.65 -17.46 17.99
CA ALA A 350 3.22 -17.73 17.88
C ALA A 350 2.85 -19.14 18.36
N GLN A 351 3.74 -20.12 18.18
CA GLN A 351 3.55 -21.49 18.72
C GLN A 351 3.57 -21.50 20.26
N ARG A 352 4.31 -20.62 20.92
CA ARG A 352 4.45 -20.56 22.39
C ARG A 352 3.38 -19.72 23.07
N ILE A 353 3.13 -18.51 22.56
CA ILE A 353 2.24 -17.53 23.23
C ILE A 353 0.94 -17.24 22.45
N GLY A 354 0.80 -17.81 21.27
CA GLY A 354 -0.35 -17.63 20.39
C GLY A 354 -0.19 -16.45 19.40
N PRO A 355 -0.78 -16.56 18.19
CA PRO A 355 -0.59 -15.58 17.12
C PRO A 355 -1.16 -14.19 17.45
N VAL A 356 -2.28 -14.10 18.18
CA VAL A 356 -2.89 -12.82 18.56
C VAL A 356 -1.98 -12.02 19.50
N ARG A 357 -1.31 -12.69 20.45
CA ARG A 357 -0.36 -12.01 21.34
C ARG A 357 0.88 -11.52 20.60
N VAL A 358 1.40 -12.33 19.65
CA VAL A 358 2.54 -11.91 18.82
C VAL A 358 2.17 -10.72 17.97
N LEU A 359 0.97 -10.69 17.38
CA LEU A 359 0.40 -9.55 16.67
C LEU A 359 0.38 -8.29 17.57
N GLN A 360 -0.15 -8.41 18.78
CA GLN A 360 -0.25 -7.29 19.73
C GLN A 360 1.13 -6.76 20.15
N ILE A 361 2.09 -7.64 20.39
CA ILE A 361 3.48 -7.25 20.66
C ILE A 361 4.06 -6.53 19.45
N GLY A 362 3.84 -7.06 18.23
CA GLY A 362 4.27 -6.42 16.99
C GLY A 362 3.74 -5.00 16.86
N MET A 363 2.44 -4.81 17.03
CA MET A 363 1.82 -3.48 16.93
C MET A 363 2.29 -2.52 18.03
N ALA A 364 2.56 -3.02 19.23
CA ALA A 364 3.15 -2.20 20.31
C ALA A 364 4.57 -1.75 19.96
N LEU A 365 5.41 -2.64 19.41
CA LEU A 365 6.76 -2.30 18.95
C LEU A 365 6.72 -1.32 17.77
N GLU A 366 5.77 -1.50 16.87
CA GLU A 366 5.54 -0.60 15.74
C GLU A 366 5.17 0.80 16.22
N ALA A 367 4.19 0.93 17.10
CA ALA A 367 3.80 2.21 17.68
C ALA A 367 4.97 2.89 18.43
N LEU A 368 5.71 2.13 19.25
CA LEU A 368 6.89 2.63 19.95
C LEU A 368 8.00 3.10 19.00
N GLY A 369 8.24 2.34 17.93
CA GLY A 369 9.21 2.69 16.89
C GLY A 369 8.84 4.00 16.19
N ILE A 370 7.58 4.18 15.83
CA ILE A 370 7.07 5.40 15.18
C ILE A 370 7.11 6.60 16.14
N ILE A 371 6.72 6.42 17.40
CA ILE A 371 6.81 7.46 18.45
C ILE A 371 8.28 7.86 18.65
N GLY A 372 9.18 6.88 18.78
CA GLY A 372 10.61 7.14 18.93
C GLY A 372 11.21 7.88 17.73
N LEU A 373 10.80 7.53 16.51
CA LEU A 373 11.15 8.31 15.30
C LEU A 373 10.68 9.76 15.42
N GLY A 374 9.41 9.98 15.81
CA GLY A 374 8.86 11.33 15.96
C GLY A 374 9.68 12.18 16.95
N PHE A 375 10.16 11.61 18.06
CA PHE A 375 11.03 12.32 19.00
C PHE A 375 12.47 12.49 18.48
N ALA A 376 13.00 11.54 17.71
CA ALA A 376 14.36 11.59 17.18
C ALA A 376 14.51 12.58 16.01
N ILE A 377 13.46 12.83 15.23
CA ILE A 377 13.49 13.75 14.07
C ILE A 377 13.90 15.15 14.53
N SER A 378 14.95 15.72 13.93
CA SER A 378 15.42 17.09 14.14
C SER A 378 16.30 17.51 12.96
N THR A 379 16.58 18.81 12.82
CA THR A 379 17.48 19.33 11.78
C THR A 379 18.92 18.82 11.93
N THR A 380 19.30 18.35 13.13
CA THR A 380 20.67 17.90 13.43
C THR A 380 20.82 16.38 13.51
N VAL A 381 19.73 15.62 13.57
CA VAL A 381 19.81 14.16 13.70
C VAL A 381 20.52 13.54 12.50
N GLY A 382 21.55 12.74 12.75
CA GLY A 382 22.15 11.91 11.72
C GLY A 382 21.24 10.72 11.38
N GLY A 383 21.28 10.23 10.12
CA GLY A 383 20.45 9.08 9.71
C GLY A 383 20.62 7.87 10.62
N TRP A 384 21.82 7.62 11.10
CA TRP A 384 22.10 6.54 12.06
C TRP A 384 21.39 6.70 13.41
N GLY A 385 21.03 7.92 13.81
CA GLY A 385 20.18 8.17 14.98
C GLY A 385 18.74 7.70 14.82
N LEU A 386 18.26 7.58 13.57
CA LEU A 386 16.93 7.07 13.24
C LEU A 386 16.89 5.54 13.12
N VAL A 387 18.03 4.89 12.82
CA VAL A 387 18.16 3.45 12.59
C VAL A 387 17.59 2.59 13.72
N PRO A 388 17.86 2.83 15.01
CA PRO A 388 17.30 2.01 16.08
C PRO A 388 15.77 2.03 16.12
N TRP A 389 15.16 3.19 15.87
CA TRP A 389 13.71 3.36 15.85
C TRP A 389 13.08 2.73 14.61
N LEU A 390 13.73 2.86 13.45
CA LEU A 390 13.32 2.19 12.21
C LEU A 390 13.41 0.67 12.34
N PHE A 391 14.45 0.15 12.96
CA PHE A 391 14.59 -1.28 13.23
C PHE A 391 13.49 -1.78 14.17
N LEU A 392 13.20 -1.05 15.24
CA LEU A 392 12.13 -1.36 16.18
C LEU A 392 10.75 -1.33 15.50
N TYR A 393 10.51 -0.31 14.68
CA TYR A 393 9.32 -0.22 13.83
C TYR A 393 9.22 -1.43 12.90
N GLY A 394 10.31 -1.79 12.23
CA GLY A 394 10.38 -2.97 11.36
C GLY A 394 10.09 -4.28 12.09
N LEU A 395 10.64 -4.48 13.29
CA LEU A 395 10.31 -5.64 14.13
C LEU A 395 8.79 -5.71 14.38
N GLY A 396 8.17 -4.56 14.67
CA GLY A 396 6.72 -4.42 14.84
C GLY A 396 5.94 -4.88 13.62
N VAL A 397 6.26 -4.32 12.46
CA VAL A 397 5.63 -4.64 11.16
C VAL A 397 5.76 -6.14 10.86
N GLY A 398 6.96 -6.71 11.05
CA GLY A 398 7.22 -8.12 10.76
C GLY A 398 6.39 -9.07 11.63
N PHE A 399 6.30 -8.82 12.94
CA PHE A 399 5.44 -9.58 13.84
C PHE A 399 3.95 -9.39 13.52
N ALA A 400 3.51 -8.16 13.31
CA ALA A 400 2.10 -7.85 13.05
C ALA A 400 1.62 -8.48 11.74
N THR A 401 2.29 -8.21 10.64
CA THR A 401 1.87 -8.64 9.29
C THR A 401 1.86 -10.17 9.16
N ALA A 402 2.89 -10.86 9.68
CA ALA A 402 2.98 -12.31 9.61
C ALA A 402 1.83 -13.01 10.34
N GLN A 403 1.39 -12.48 11.49
CA GLN A 403 0.34 -13.09 12.29
C GLN A 403 -1.07 -12.67 11.86
N LEU A 404 -1.24 -11.41 11.44
CA LEU A 404 -2.55 -10.84 11.11
C LEU A 404 -3.28 -11.65 10.03
N THR A 405 -2.59 -11.99 8.95
CA THR A 405 -3.15 -12.82 7.87
C THR A 405 -3.61 -14.18 8.37
N GLY A 406 -2.80 -14.82 9.21
CA GLY A 406 -3.13 -16.11 9.83
C GLY A 406 -4.37 -16.03 10.74
N VAL A 407 -4.49 -14.96 11.52
CA VAL A 407 -5.63 -14.72 12.42
C VAL A 407 -6.91 -14.43 11.64
N ILE A 408 -6.86 -13.56 10.61
CA ILE A 408 -8.02 -13.25 9.76
C ILE A 408 -8.60 -14.51 9.11
N LEU A 409 -7.72 -15.38 8.61
CA LEU A 409 -8.12 -16.58 7.88
C LEU A 409 -8.39 -17.80 8.78
N SER A 410 -8.15 -17.72 10.10
CA SER A 410 -8.19 -18.86 11.00
C SER A 410 -9.56 -19.53 11.08
N GLU A 411 -10.64 -18.76 11.09
CA GLU A 411 -12.03 -19.23 11.19
C GLU A 411 -12.75 -19.20 9.83
N THR A 412 -12.07 -18.77 8.76
CA THR A 412 -12.66 -18.68 7.42
C THR A 412 -12.75 -20.07 6.78
N PRO A 413 -13.92 -20.44 6.19
CA PRO A 413 -14.07 -21.69 5.47
C PRO A 413 -13.01 -21.83 4.36
N VAL A 414 -12.44 -23.02 4.21
CA VAL A 414 -11.37 -23.29 3.22
C VAL A 414 -11.82 -22.92 1.79
N ALA A 415 -13.09 -23.18 1.46
CA ALA A 415 -13.66 -22.82 0.16
C ALA A 415 -13.71 -21.31 -0.12
N GLN A 416 -13.70 -20.47 0.92
CA GLN A 416 -13.75 -19.01 0.83
C GLN A 416 -12.41 -18.33 1.15
N SER A 417 -11.34 -19.11 1.40
CA SER A 417 -10.04 -18.57 1.81
C SER A 417 -9.41 -17.64 0.79
N GLY A 418 -9.62 -17.89 -0.51
CA GLY A 418 -9.17 -17.01 -1.59
C GLY A 418 -9.86 -15.65 -1.55
N GLN A 419 -11.19 -15.64 -1.39
CA GLN A 419 -11.98 -14.41 -1.28
C GLN A 419 -11.60 -13.63 -0.01
N ALA A 420 -11.46 -14.31 1.12
CA ALA A 420 -11.06 -13.70 2.38
C ALA A 420 -9.66 -13.08 2.33
N SER A 421 -8.70 -13.73 1.67
CA SER A 421 -7.36 -13.17 1.43
C SER A 421 -7.39 -11.94 0.52
N ALA A 422 -8.21 -11.97 -0.53
CA ALA A 422 -8.38 -10.83 -1.43
C ALA A 422 -9.00 -9.63 -0.67
N MET A 423 -10.01 -9.86 0.17
CA MET A 423 -10.62 -8.82 1.00
C MET A 423 -9.62 -8.22 2.00
N GLN A 424 -8.79 -9.03 2.64
CA GLN A 424 -7.72 -8.55 3.51
C GLN A 424 -6.73 -7.67 2.75
N SER A 425 -6.29 -8.11 1.56
CA SER A 425 -5.38 -7.33 0.73
C SER A 425 -6.02 -6.02 0.28
N THR A 426 -7.32 -6.04 -0.06
CA THR A 426 -8.09 -4.82 -0.36
C THR A 426 -8.13 -3.87 0.84
N SER A 427 -8.41 -4.36 2.05
CA SER A 427 -8.41 -3.54 3.27
C SER A 427 -7.06 -2.87 3.50
N ARG A 428 -5.95 -3.58 3.29
CA ARG A 428 -4.60 -3.01 3.39
C ARG A 428 -4.33 -1.94 2.34
N GLN A 429 -4.71 -2.16 1.09
CA GLN A 429 -4.50 -1.19 0.01
C GLN A 429 -5.37 0.06 0.17
N VAL A 430 -6.62 -0.12 0.61
CA VAL A 430 -7.49 1.01 0.98
C VAL A 430 -6.88 1.81 2.12
N GLY A 431 -6.38 1.11 3.16
CA GLY A 431 -5.65 1.74 4.27
C GLY A 431 -4.41 2.50 3.78
N ALA A 432 -3.63 1.92 2.87
CA ALA A 432 -2.45 2.57 2.28
C ALA A 432 -2.82 3.86 1.53
N ALA A 433 -3.83 3.81 0.64
CA ALA A 433 -4.27 4.97 -0.13
C ALA A 433 -4.80 6.11 0.76
N ILE A 434 -5.69 5.77 1.72
CA ILE A 434 -6.24 6.73 2.66
C ILE A 434 -5.15 7.25 3.61
N GLY A 435 -4.25 6.39 4.06
CA GLY A 435 -3.13 6.75 4.94
C GLY A 435 -2.19 7.75 4.30
N THR A 436 -1.79 7.51 3.04
CA THR A 436 -0.98 8.46 2.26
C THR A 436 -1.70 9.80 2.13
N ALA A 437 -3.00 9.79 1.81
CA ALA A 437 -3.78 11.03 1.68
C ALA A 437 -3.89 11.80 3.01
N ILE A 438 -4.22 11.14 4.13
CA ILE A 438 -4.36 11.81 5.44
C ILE A 438 -3.01 12.32 5.94
N LEU A 439 -1.95 11.51 5.87
CA LEU A 439 -0.65 11.88 6.40
C LEU A 439 0.08 12.86 5.46
N GLY A 440 -0.14 12.78 4.14
CA GLY A 440 0.32 13.79 3.19
C GLY A 440 -0.34 15.15 3.43
N THR A 441 -1.68 15.18 3.58
CA THR A 441 -2.42 16.39 3.98
C THR A 441 -1.94 16.93 5.35
N THR A 442 -1.67 16.05 6.31
CA THR A 442 -1.10 16.43 7.61
C THR A 442 0.27 17.08 7.45
N LEU A 443 1.11 16.55 6.55
CA LEU A 443 2.40 17.16 6.21
C LEU A 443 2.21 18.56 5.62
N LEU A 444 1.33 18.71 4.62
CA LEU A 444 1.05 20.00 3.97
C LEU A 444 0.59 21.07 4.97
N LEU A 445 -0.38 20.73 5.82
CA LEU A 445 -0.86 21.62 6.89
C LEU A 445 0.25 21.98 7.88
N GLY A 446 1.03 20.96 8.26
CA GLY A 446 2.19 21.14 9.14
C GLY A 446 3.24 22.06 8.52
N LEU A 447 3.57 21.87 7.25
CA LEU A 447 4.49 22.76 6.53
C LEU A 447 3.96 24.20 6.48
N GLY A 448 2.68 24.39 6.11
CA GLY A 448 2.04 25.70 6.09
C GLY A 448 2.09 26.44 7.42
N HIS A 449 1.92 25.69 8.52
CA HIS A 449 1.91 26.27 9.86
C HIS A 449 3.31 26.47 10.44
N PHE A 450 4.11 25.40 10.53
CA PHE A 450 5.40 25.43 11.25
C PHE A 450 6.47 26.20 10.47
N VAL A 451 6.55 26.05 9.13
CA VAL A 451 7.53 26.79 8.33
C VAL A 451 7.26 28.30 8.40
N ASN A 452 5.98 28.71 8.28
CA ASN A 452 5.61 30.12 8.41
C ASN A 452 5.98 30.68 9.77
N LYS A 453 5.64 29.95 10.85
CA LYS A 453 5.93 30.33 12.23
C LYS A 453 7.44 30.48 12.45
N ASP A 454 8.23 29.47 12.08
CA ASP A 454 9.66 29.45 12.36
C ASP A 454 10.42 30.51 11.53
N LEU A 455 9.96 30.82 10.29
CA LEU A 455 10.47 31.91 9.47
C LEU A 455 10.19 33.28 10.12
N GLN A 456 8.99 33.50 10.66
CA GLN A 456 8.65 34.75 11.34
C GLN A 456 9.44 34.90 12.65
N GLU A 457 9.64 33.82 13.41
CA GLU A 457 10.48 33.80 14.61
C GLU A 457 11.96 34.07 14.28
N ALA A 458 12.42 33.71 13.08
CA ALA A 458 13.75 34.04 12.56
C ALA A 458 13.85 35.49 12.02
N GLY A 459 12.78 36.29 12.12
CA GLY A 459 12.76 37.69 11.70
C GLY A 459 12.43 37.94 10.24
N VAL A 460 11.97 36.92 9.49
CA VAL A 460 11.53 37.12 8.10
C VAL A 460 10.19 37.86 8.07
N PRO A 461 10.03 38.91 7.26
CA PRO A 461 8.77 39.65 7.12
C PRO A 461 7.61 38.70 6.73
N SER A 462 6.42 38.92 7.32
CA SER A 462 5.27 37.99 7.18
C SER A 462 4.90 37.69 5.72
N ALA A 463 4.91 38.68 4.85
CA ALA A 463 4.60 38.49 3.42
C ALA A 463 5.63 37.60 2.69
N GLN A 464 6.92 37.77 3.04
CA GLN A 464 8.00 36.94 2.49
C GLN A 464 7.96 35.51 3.09
N ALA A 465 7.70 35.39 4.41
CA ALA A 465 7.54 34.12 5.09
C ALA A 465 6.40 33.30 4.47
N GLU A 466 5.27 33.93 4.14
CA GLU A 466 4.14 33.26 3.49
C GLU A 466 4.51 32.76 2.07
N GLN A 467 5.20 33.56 1.28
CA GLN A 467 5.67 33.16 -0.06
C GLN A 467 6.63 31.96 0.01
N ILE A 468 7.63 32.03 0.91
CA ILE A 468 8.59 30.93 1.12
C ILE A 468 7.84 29.66 1.58
N THR A 469 6.91 29.81 2.52
CA THR A 469 6.10 28.69 3.03
C THR A 469 5.31 28.01 1.90
N GLN A 470 4.71 28.78 1.00
CA GLN A 470 4.00 28.22 -0.16
C GLN A 470 4.94 27.43 -1.09
N VAL A 471 6.14 27.96 -1.36
CA VAL A 471 7.15 27.28 -2.19
C VAL A 471 7.63 26.00 -1.51
N VAL A 472 7.91 26.03 -0.21
CA VAL A 472 8.33 24.85 0.56
C VAL A 472 7.22 23.80 0.62
N ALA A 473 5.98 24.22 0.88
CA ALA A 473 4.85 23.30 0.95
C ALA A 473 4.54 22.65 -0.41
N SER A 474 4.51 23.45 -1.49
CA SER A 474 4.20 22.93 -2.84
C SER A 474 5.27 21.97 -3.37
N SER A 475 6.54 22.19 -2.99
CA SER A 475 7.68 21.33 -3.38
C SER A 475 7.95 20.17 -2.40
N ALA A 476 7.07 19.92 -1.42
CA ALA A 476 7.33 18.98 -0.33
C ALA A 476 8.73 19.15 0.31
N GLY A 477 9.16 20.39 0.46
CA GLY A 477 10.45 20.75 1.05
C GLY A 477 11.65 20.72 0.11
N GLN A 478 11.51 20.25 -1.13
CA GLN A 478 12.63 20.16 -2.09
C GLN A 478 13.25 21.52 -2.42
N ALA A 479 12.52 22.61 -2.23
CA ALA A 479 13.03 23.97 -2.41
C ALA A 479 13.92 24.45 -1.25
N ILE A 480 13.91 23.82 -0.07
CA ILE A 480 14.63 24.28 1.13
C ILE A 480 16.12 24.51 0.86
N PRO A 481 16.89 23.57 0.26
CA PRO A 481 18.32 23.78 0.01
C PRO A 481 18.63 24.95 -0.93
N GLY A 482 17.66 25.37 -1.75
CA GLY A 482 17.80 26.47 -2.73
C GLY A 482 17.38 27.85 -2.23
N LEU A 483 16.95 28.02 -0.98
CA LEU A 483 16.48 29.31 -0.43
C LEU A 483 17.58 30.34 -0.21
N GLY A 484 18.86 29.95 -0.31
CA GLY A 484 20.03 30.84 -0.38
C GLY A 484 20.48 31.42 0.96
N ASP A 485 19.60 31.95 1.79
CA ASP A 485 19.93 32.49 3.11
C ASP A 485 19.99 31.38 4.16
N PRO A 486 21.13 31.18 4.87
CA PRO A 486 21.28 30.15 5.89
C PRO A 486 20.24 30.23 7.02
N VAL A 487 19.81 31.43 7.43
CA VAL A 487 18.80 31.63 8.46
C VAL A 487 17.43 31.13 7.97
N ILE A 488 17.10 31.44 6.74
CA ILE A 488 15.84 31.00 6.11
C ILE A 488 15.85 29.47 5.91
N VAL A 489 16.98 28.89 5.45
CA VAL A 489 17.14 27.44 5.27
C VAL A 489 16.97 26.71 6.59
N GLU A 490 17.61 27.20 7.67
CA GLU A 490 17.49 26.56 8.99
C GLU A 490 16.07 26.67 9.54
N ALA A 491 15.42 27.84 9.48
CA ALA A 491 14.04 28.02 9.91
C ALA A 491 13.06 27.13 9.13
N ALA A 492 13.18 27.07 7.80
CA ALA A 492 12.36 26.20 6.97
C ALA A 492 12.60 24.70 7.30
N SER A 493 13.85 24.31 7.57
CA SER A 493 14.22 22.94 7.97
C SER A 493 13.65 22.56 9.33
N GLN A 494 13.63 23.50 10.30
CA GLN A 494 12.99 23.30 11.61
C GLN A 494 11.49 23.13 11.47
N GLY A 495 10.83 23.97 10.68
CA GLY A 495 9.40 23.86 10.37
C GLY A 495 9.05 22.51 9.70
N PHE A 496 9.86 22.08 8.73
CA PHE A 496 9.68 20.77 8.11
C PHE A 496 9.85 19.62 9.12
N SER A 497 10.86 19.70 9.97
CA SER A 497 11.10 18.70 11.03
C SER A 497 9.90 18.61 11.97
N SER A 498 9.32 19.75 12.37
CA SER A 498 8.13 19.84 13.23
C SER A 498 6.88 19.26 12.55
N ALA A 499 6.71 19.52 11.25
CA ALA A 499 5.65 18.92 10.44
C ALA A 499 5.79 17.38 10.38
N THR A 500 7.00 16.88 10.14
CA THR A 500 7.28 15.43 10.08
C THR A 500 7.07 14.74 11.44
N LYS A 501 7.41 15.40 12.56
CA LYS A 501 7.06 14.93 13.92
C LYS A 501 5.56 14.77 14.08
N THR A 502 4.79 15.76 13.66
CA THR A 502 3.32 15.74 13.72
C THR A 502 2.75 14.57 12.91
N VAL A 503 3.25 14.37 11.69
CA VAL A 503 2.88 13.21 10.86
C VAL A 503 3.20 11.89 11.56
N SER A 504 4.38 11.76 12.15
CA SER A 504 4.78 10.56 12.91
C SER A 504 3.85 10.29 14.08
N LEU A 505 3.45 11.32 14.83
CA LEU A 505 2.51 11.18 15.95
C LEU A 505 1.11 10.76 15.49
N VAL A 506 0.62 11.32 14.38
CA VAL A 506 -0.68 10.91 13.80
C VAL A 506 -0.60 9.46 13.30
N ALA A 507 0.50 9.05 12.66
CA ALA A 507 0.74 7.67 12.28
C ALA A 507 0.74 6.72 13.50
N ALA A 508 1.42 7.12 14.58
CA ALA A 508 1.44 6.36 15.84
C ALA A 508 0.05 6.21 16.46
N ILE A 509 -0.81 7.24 16.34
CA ILE A 509 -2.21 7.16 16.79
C ILE A 509 -2.95 6.08 16.00
N PHE A 510 -2.83 6.02 14.68
CA PHE A 510 -3.47 4.98 13.87
C PHE A 510 -3.00 3.58 14.28
N VAL A 511 -1.69 3.36 14.41
CA VAL A 511 -1.15 2.07 14.83
C VAL A 511 -1.62 1.69 16.23
N THR A 512 -1.68 2.66 17.16
CA THR A 512 -2.20 2.45 18.52
C THR A 512 -3.70 2.10 18.51
N LEU A 513 -4.50 2.77 17.67
CA LEU A 513 -5.91 2.41 17.48
C LEU A 513 -6.06 1.00 16.91
N GLY A 514 -5.18 0.62 15.96
CA GLY A 514 -5.09 -0.74 15.46
C GLY A 514 -4.74 -1.74 16.57
N LEU A 515 -3.77 -1.41 17.43
CA LEU A 515 -3.43 -2.22 18.61
C LEU A 515 -4.65 -2.39 19.53
N LEU A 516 -5.36 -1.32 19.84
CA LEU A 516 -6.58 -1.39 20.64
C LEU A 516 -7.66 -2.26 19.97
N ALA A 517 -7.87 -2.09 18.66
CA ALA A 517 -8.78 -2.94 17.90
C ALA A 517 -8.38 -4.42 17.92
N SER A 518 -7.07 -4.74 18.01
CA SER A 518 -6.57 -6.11 18.08
C SER A 518 -7.04 -6.87 19.32
N PHE A 519 -7.42 -6.19 20.40
CA PHE A 519 -8.02 -6.84 21.59
C PHE A 519 -9.43 -7.39 21.34
N LEU A 520 -10.08 -6.98 20.25
CA LEU A 520 -11.34 -7.56 19.79
C LEU A 520 -11.16 -8.93 19.13
N LEU A 521 -9.92 -9.31 18.77
CA LEU A 521 -9.62 -10.59 18.14
C LEU A 521 -9.79 -11.75 19.12
N PRO A 522 -10.33 -12.90 18.68
CA PRO A 522 -10.51 -14.06 19.54
C PRO A 522 -9.15 -14.68 19.88
N ARG A 523 -8.87 -14.86 21.17
CA ARG A 523 -7.60 -15.40 21.67
C ARG A 523 -7.30 -16.82 21.22
N ASN A 524 -8.31 -17.60 20.86
CA ASN A 524 -8.21 -19.02 20.48
C ASN A 524 -8.22 -19.26 18.97
N ALA A 525 -8.17 -18.23 18.14
CA ALA A 525 -8.28 -18.30 16.68
C ALA A 525 -7.33 -19.32 16.01
N ALA A 526 -6.20 -19.64 16.62
CA ALA A 526 -5.24 -20.63 16.08
C ALA A 526 -5.46 -22.07 16.56
N ARG A 527 -6.09 -22.29 17.71
CA ARG A 527 -6.39 -23.66 18.22
C ARG A 527 -7.50 -24.33 17.44
N ILE A 528 -8.47 -23.57 16.98
CA ILE A 528 -9.66 -24.04 16.25
C ILE A 528 -9.30 -24.77 14.96
N ARG A 529 -8.22 -24.38 14.29
CA ARG A 529 -7.75 -25.02 13.04
C ARG A 529 -7.01 -26.36 13.26
N ALA A 530 -6.46 -26.56 14.45
CA ALA A 530 -5.77 -27.81 14.81
C ALA A 530 -6.75 -28.92 15.23
N GLU A 531 -7.94 -28.56 15.67
CA GLU A 531 -8.95 -29.49 16.24
C GLU A 531 -10.09 -29.82 15.26
N GLY A 532 -10.00 -29.46 13.96
CA GLY A 532 -11.00 -29.87 12.96
C GLY A 532 -12.37 -29.21 13.19
N TYR A 533 -12.43 -27.87 13.20
CA TYR A 533 -13.69 -27.14 13.36
C TYR A 533 -14.69 -27.46 12.24
N GLU A 534 -15.80 -28.12 12.57
CA GLU A 534 -17.02 -28.11 11.77
C GLU A 534 -17.85 -26.87 12.17
N PRO A 535 -18.23 -26.02 11.21
CA PRO A 535 -19.11 -24.88 11.53
C PRO A 535 -20.46 -25.37 12.01
N PRO A 536 -21.13 -24.68 12.96
CA PRO A 536 -22.46 -25.05 13.42
C PRO A 536 -23.42 -25.08 12.24
N LYS A 537 -24.11 -26.19 12.08
CA LYS A 537 -25.21 -26.38 11.14
C LYS A 537 -26.37 -25.47 11.57
N GLY A 538 -26.60 -24.35 10.87
CA GLY A 538 -27.71 -23.46 11.14
C GLY A 538 -27.93 -22.52 9.98
#